data_afe42606691d088ca4bcc28111e99b09
#
_entry.id   afe42606691d088ca4bcc28111e99b09
#
_cell.length_a   1.000
_cell.length_b   1.000
_cell.length_c   1.000
_cell.angle_alpha   90.00
_cell.angle_beta   90.00
_cell.angle_gamma   90.00
#
_symmetry.space_group_name_H-M   'P 1'
#
loop_
_entity.id
_entity.type
_entity.pdbx_description
1 polymer ?
#
loop_
_entity_poly.entity_id
_entity_poly.type
_entity_poly.pdbx_seq_one_letter_code
_entity_poly.pdbx_strand_id
1 'polypeptide(L)'
;ENIKDWCISRQLWWGHRIPAWYCDDCGEMVVSIENPGKCPKCGCTHMTQDPDTLDTWFSSALWPFSTLGWPEKTEDLDYFYPNDVLVTGYDIIFFWVIRMVFSGYAHTGKAPFHTVLFHGLVRDSQGRKMSKSLGNCIYLSDEPDVIKQKVMSMYTDPDHIKVSDPGKIEGNTVFIYLDAFCKDEHFAKYLPDYNNLDELKAHYQRGGLGDVKVKKFLNAVLQEEFEPIRNRRKEYQKDIAY
;
A
#
# COMPACT_ATOMS: atom_id res chain seq x y z
N GLU A 1 18.78 13.71 -13.27
CA GLU A 1 19.12 15.13 -13.07
C GLU A 1 18.18 15.83 -12.06
N ASN A 2 16.98 15.29 -11.78
CA ASN A 2 15.99 15.89 -10.87
C ASN A 2 15.88 15.17 -9.51
N ILE A 3 16.85 14.34 -9.14
CA ILE A 3 16.88 13.69 -7.83
C ILE A 3 17.26 14.75 -6.79
N LYS A 4 16.39 14.90 -5.79
CA LYS A 4 16.62 15.83 -4.66
C LYS A 4 17.33 15.11 -3.53
N ASP A 5 17.96 15.88 -2.66
CA ASP A 5 18.55 15.39 -1.41
C ASP A 5 17.52 14.62 -0.59
N TRP A 6 17.99 13.57 0.05
CA TRP A 6 17.16 12.69 0.85
C TRP A 6 17.78 12.51 2.23
N CYS A 7 17.11 13.05 3.25
CA CYS A 7 17.45 12.75 4.62
C CYS A 7 17.04 11.31 4.93
N ILE A 8 18.01 10.47 5.27
CA ILE A 8 17.81 9.05 5.55
C ILE A 8 17.52 8.76 7.02
N SER A 9 17.69 9.72 7.92
CA SER A 9 17.46 9.56 9.36
C SER A 9 16.00 9.83 9.74
N ARG A 10 15.49 9.02 10.67
CA ARG A 10 14.17 9.16 11.28
C ARG A 10 14.28 9.00 12.80
N GLN A 11 13.54 9.81 13.53
CA GLN A 11 13.42 9.77 14.97
C GLN A 11 12.28 8.84 15.39
N LEU A 12 12.47 7.52 15.13
CA LEU A 12 11.48 6.49 15.40
C LEU A 12 11.97 5.56 16.51
N TRP A 13 11.07 5.15 17.37
CA TRP A 13 11.37 4.14 18.40
C TRP A 13 11.72 2.77 17.81
N TRP A 14 11.09 2.42 16.69
CA TRP A 14 11.24 1.14 16.03
C TRP A 14 11.75 1.32 14.59
N GLY A 15 12.80 0.59 14.24
CA GLY A 15 13.40 0.63 12.91
C GLY A 15 14.85 0.15 12.91
N HIS A 16 15.50 0.18 11.75
CA HIS A 16 16.92 -0.13 11.61
C HIS A 16 17.76 1.06 12.09
N ARG A 17 18.42 0.91 13.22
CA ARG A 17 19.30 1.96 13.75
C ARG A 17 20.45 2.25 12.79
N ILE A 18 20.75 3.53 12.60
CA ILE A 18 21.81 3.98 11.70
C ILE A 18 23.15 3.43 12.21
N PRO A 19 23.93 2.71 11.37
CA PRO A 19 25.20 2.10 11.78
C PRO A 19 26.36 3.11 11.71
N ALA A 20 26.14 4.32 12.21
CA ALA A 20 27.15 5.37 12.32
C ALA A 20 27.54 5.58 13.78
N TRP A 21 28.84 5.70 14.04
CA TRP A 21 29.42 5.89 15.35
C TRP A 21 30.24 7.17 15.37
N TYR A 22 30.00 8.01 16.32
CA TYR A 22 30.71 9.29 16.49
C TYR A 22 31.68 9.19 17.64
N CYS A 23 32.90 9.67 17.41
CA CYS A 23 33.89 9.79 18.47
C CYS A 23 33.55 10.95 19.38
N ASP A 24 33.44 10.70 20.69
CA ASP A 24 33.08 11.72 21.67
C ASP A 24 34.19 12.79 21.84
N ASP A 25 35.46 12.47 21.52
CA ASP A 25 36.58 13.42 21.64
C ASP A 25 36.82 14.29 20.42
N CYS A 26 36.76 13.71 19.20
CA CYS A 26 37.16 14.43 17.97
C CYS A 26 36.06 14.54 16.93
N GLY A 27 34.85 13.98 17.18
CA GLY A 27 33.71 14.03 16.27
C GLY A 27 33.87 13.20 14.99
N GLU A 28 34.90 12.39 14.87
CA GLU A 28 35.06 11.51 13.70
C GLU A 28 33.94 10.50 13.62
N MET A 29 33.38 10.31 12.43
CA MET A 29 32.29 9.36 12.15
C MET A 29 32.86 8.08 11.53
N VAL A 30 32.41 6.94 12.07
CA VAL A 30 32.76 5.61 11.56
C VAL A 30 31.50 4.86 11.26
N VAL A 31 31.38 4.30 10.07
CA VAL A 31 30.25 3.42 9.71
C VAL A 31 30.65 1.97 10.01
N SER A 32 29.91 1.34 10.94
CA SER A 32 30.17 -0.04 11.37
C SER A 32 28.90 -0.66 11.95
N ILE A 33 28.68 -1.96 11.65
CA ILE A 33 27.57 -2.74 12.22
C ILE A 33 27.69 -2.80 13.75
N GLU A 34 28.90 -3.05 14.24
CA GLU A 34 29.20 -3.12 15.67
C GLU A 34 30.04 -1.92 16.11
N ASN A 35 30.09 -1.70 17.44
CA ASN A 35 30.94 -0.67 18.01
C ASN A 35 32.40 -0.86 17.56
N PRO A 36 33.01 0.11 16.88
CA PRO A 36 34.36 -0.01 16.38
C PRO A 36 35.43 -0.12 17.48
N GLY A 37 35.05 0.14 18.74
CA GLY A 37 35.94 0.04 19.92
C GLY A 37 36.91 1.17 20.06
N LYS A 38 37.49 1.69 18.96
CA LYS A 38 38.43 2.81 18.95
C LYS A 38 38.23 3.71 17.73
N CYS A 39 38.34 5.00 17.97
CA CYS A 39 38.36 5.99 16.91
C CYS A 39 39.63 5.83 16.03
N PRO A 40 39.50 5.68 14.71
CA PRO A 40 40.68 5.52 13.82
C PRO A 40 41.53 6.78 13.73
N LYS A 41 40.98 7.95 14.10
CA LYS A 41 41.67 9.23 14.00
C LYS A 41 42.44 9.62 15.28
N CYS A 42 41.81 9.47 16.43
CA CYS A 42 42.45 9.94 17.72
C CYS A 42 42.70 8.80 18.71
N GLY A 43 42.24 7.58 18.44
CA GLY A 43 42.42 6.44 19.33
C GLY A 43 41.47 6.40 20.56
N CYS A 44 40.58 7.36 20.70
CA CYS A 44 39.57 7.38 21.76
C CYS A 44 38.69 6.12 21.73
N THR A 45 38.37 5.58 22.90
CA THR A 45 37.51 4.38 23.05
C THR A 45 36.05 4.70 23.27
N HIS A 46 35.70 5.98 23.44
CA HIS A 46 34.32 6.42 23.64
C HIS A 46 33.71 6.77 22.27
N MET A 47 32.87 5.85 21.79
CA MET A 47 32.18 5.96 20.54
C MET A 47 30.67 5.87 20.79
N THR A 48 29.91 6.88 20.37
CA THR A 48 28.46 6.94 20.54
C THR A 48 27.78 6.66 19.20
N GLN A 49 26.88 5.68 19.18
CA GLN A 49 26.10 5.34 17.98
C GLN A 49 24.99 6.37 17.74
N ASP A 50 24.75 6.69 16.46
CA ASP A 50 23.64 7.53 16.04
C ASP A 50 22.33 7.01 16.67
N PRO A 51 21.51 7.86 17.32
CA PRO A 51 20.28 7.45 17.96
C PRO A 51 19.12 7.22 16.96
N ASP A 52 19.24 7.76 15.74
CA ASP A 52 18.20 7.71 14.74
C ASP A 52 18.11 6.36 14.02
N THR A 53 16.99 6.14 13.36
CA THR A 53 16.75 4.96 12.52
C THR A 53 16.77 5.34 11.04
N LEU A 54 17.06 4.37 10.18
CA LEU A 54 17.00 4.55 8.74
C LEU A 54 15.55 4.71 8.27
N ASP A 55 15.35 5.60 7.31
CA ASP A 55 14.08 5.72 6.57
C ASP A 55 13.68 4.37 5.97
N THR A 56 12.40 4.02 6.06
CA THR A 56 11.82 2.80 5.46
C THR A 56 12.20 2.63 3.98
N TRP A 57 12.28 3.73 3.24
CA TRP A 57 12.66 3.69 1.83
C TRP A 57 14.12 3.29 1.59
N PHE A 58 14.96 3.30 2.60
CA PHE A 58 16.33 2.85 2.49
C PHE A 58 16.41 1.34 2.25
N SER A 59 15.79 0.55 3.11
CA SER A 59 15.73 -0.91 2.92
C SER A 59 14.84 -1.30 1.73
N SER A 60 13.75 -0.57 1.48
CA SER A 60 12.88 -0.78 0.30
C SER A 60 13.62 -0.59 -1.03
N ALA A 61 14.66 0.25 -1.06
CA ALA A 61 15.49 0.44 -2.24
C ALA A 61 16.38 -0.76 -2.58
N LEU A 62 16.62 -1.65 -1.64
CA LEU A 62 17.42 -2.86 -1.82
C LEU A 62 16.59 -4.06 -2.32
N TRP A 63 15.27 -3.95 -2.30
CA TRP A 63 14.34 -5.04 -2.55
C TRP A 63 14.61 -5.86 -3.83
N PRO A 64 14.92 -5.27 -5.01
CA PRO A 64 15.09 -6.02 -6.25
C PRO A 64 16.22 -7.07 -6.22
N PHE A 65 17.19 -6.91 -5.34
CA PHE A 65 18.35 -7.80 -5.25
C PHE A 65 18.54 -8.40 -3.85
N SER A 66 18.15 -7.72 -2.78
CA SER A 66 18.29 -8.27 -1.42
C SER A 66 17.40 -9.48 -1.17
N THR A 67 16.20 -9.51 -1.75
CA THR A 67 15.28 -10.67 -1.65
C THR A 67 15.75 -11.89 -2.43
N LEU A 68 16.70 -11.71 -3.34
CA LEU A 68 17.33 -12.77 -4.13
C LEU A 68 18.65 -13.26 -3.52
N GLY A 69 18.96 -12.80 -2.29
CA GLY A 69 20.09 -13.28 -1.51
C GLY A 69 21.34 -12.38 -1.52
N TRP A 70 21.31 -11.22 -2.21
CA TRP A 70 22.42 -10.26 -2.12
C TRP A 70 22.70 -9.91 -0.64
N PRO A 71 23.97 -9.80 -0.20
CA PRO A 71 25.23 -9.71 -1.00
C PRO A 71 25.84 -11.04 -1.44
N GLU A 72 25.24 -12.18 -1.07
CA GLU A 72 25.72 -13.49 -1.52
C GLU A 72 25.45 -13.70 -3.01
N LYS A 73 26.31 -14.51 -3.65
CA LYS A 73 26.06 -14.97 -5.03
C LYS A 73 25.16 -16.19 -4.99
N THR A 74 23.89 -16.00 -5.30
CA THR A 74 22.91 -17.07 -5.34
C THR A 74 22.46 -17.36 -6.77
N GLU A 75 21.95 -18.55 -7.04
CA GLU A 75 21.38 -18.92 -8.34
C GLU A 75 20.18 -18.02 -8.67
N ASP A 76 19.35 -17.67 -7.69
CA ASP A 76 18.21 -16.78 -7.85
C ASP A 76 18.64 -15.36 -8.25
N LEU A 77 19.70 -14.84 -7.64
CA LEU A 77 20.25 -13.52 -8.00
C LEU A 77 20.80 -13.52 -9.43
N ASP A 78 21.51 -14.56 -9.83
CA ASP A 78 22.07 -14.67 -11.16
C ASP A 78 20.98 -14.85 -12.25
N TYR A 79 19.86 -15.49 -11.91
CA TYR A 79 18.77 -15.76 -12.84
C TYR A 79 17.76 -14.62 -12.93
N PHE A 80 17.30 -14.06 -11.79
CA PHE A 80 16.19 -13.11 -11.73
C PHE A 80 16.62 -11.64 -11.70
N TYR A 81 17.90 -11.35 -11.54
CA TYR A 81 18.39 -9.97 -11.52
C TYR A 81 19.28 -9.66 -12.74
N PRO A 82 19.00 -8.57 -13.50
CA PRO A 82 17.90 -7.61 -13.34
C PRO A 82 16.51 -8.19 -13.60
N ASN A 83 15.50 -7.64 -12.89
CA ASN A 83 14.11 -8.03 -13.11
C ASN A 83 13.59 -7.48 -14.46
N ASP A 84 12.60 -8.12 -15.07
CA ASP A 84 12.03 -7.67 -16.34
C ASP A 84 11.14 -6.44 -16.16
N VAL A 85 10.18 -6.51 -15.24
CA VAL A 85 9.16 -5.47 -15.07
C VAL A 85 8.92 -5.17 -13.59
N LEU A 86 8.97 -3.89 -13.23
CA LEU A 86 8.43 -3.36 -11.98
C LEU A 86 7.05 -2.78 -12.23
N VAL A 87 6.04 -3.20 -11.45
CA VAL A 87 4.69 -2.64 -11.49
C VAL A 87 4.44 -1.83 -10.23
N THR A 88 4.07 -0.55 -10.35
CA THR A 88 3.87 0.33 -9.20
C THR A 88 2.95 1.50 -9.52
N GLY A 89 2.49 2.21 -8.49
CA GLY A 89 1.80 3.49 -8.64
C GLY A 89 2.78 4.61 -9.04
N TYR A 90 2.30 5.54 -9.84
CA TYR A 90 3.12 6.68 -10.29
C TYR A 90 3.53 7.64 -9.15
N ASP A 91 2.82 7.63 -8.04
CA ASP A 91 3.02 8.52 -6.90
C ASP A 91 4.29 8.23 -6.08
N ILE A 92 4.88 7.04 -6.24
CA ILE A 92 6.09 6.63 -5.54
C ILE A 92 7.32 6.50 -6.45
N ILE A 93 7.31 7.13 -7.62
CA ILE A 93 8.46 7.15 -8.54
C ILE A 93 9.71 7.66 -7.82
N PHE A 94 9.62 8.82 -7.16
CA PHE A 94 10.77 9.44 -6.47
C PHE A 94 11.08 8.82 -5.11
N PHE A 95 10.11 8.17 -4.48
CA PHE A 95 10.30 7.56 -3.16
C PHE A 95 10.81 6.13 -3.23
N TRP A 96 10.47 5.40 -4.29
CA TRP A 96 10.81 3.99 -4.41
C TRP A 96 11.56 3.65 -5.69
N VAL A 97 10.98 3.94 -6.86
CA VAL A 97 11.55 3.52 -8.14
C VAL A 97 12.96 4.05 -8.34
N ILE A 98 13.15 5.36 -8.20
CA ILE A 98 14.45 5.98 -8.42
C ILE A 98 15.48 5.54 -7.38
N ARG A 99 15.04 5.27 -6.14
CA ARG A 99 15.92 4.77 -5.08
C ARG A 99 16.39 3.35 -5.35
N MET A 100 15.54 2.47 -5.86
CA MET A 100 15.95 1.15 -6.35
C MET A 100 16.94 1.26 -7.50
N VAL A 101 16.75 2.21 -8.42
CA VAL A 101 17.66 2.39 -9.57
C VAL A 101 19.07 2.78 -9.11
N PHE A 102 19.21 3.81 -8.28
CA PHE A 102 20.56 4.20 -7.85
C PHE A 102 21.18 3.18 -6.88
N SER A 103 20.39 2.52 -6.02
CA SER A 103 20.89 1.43 -5.17
C SER A 103 21.35 0.24 -6.00
N GLY A 104 20.59 -0.14 -7.04
CA GLY A 104 20.98 -1.18 -7.97
C GLY A 104 22.33 -0.88 -8.62
N TYR A 105 22.51 0.30 -9.18
CA TYR A 105 23.79 0.70 -9.77
C TYR A 105 24.93 0.75 -8.75
N ALA A 106 24.67 1.28 -7.55
CA ALA A 106 25.69 1.39 -6.50
C ALA A 106 26.20 0.03 -6.01
N HIS A 107 25.32 -0.96 -5.88
CA HIS A 107 25.64 -2.24 -5.27
C HIS A 107 25.93 -3.37 -6.28
N THR A 108 25.32 -3.32 -7.46
CA THR A 108 25.44 -4.40 -8.46
C THR A 108 26.02 -3.96 -9.79
N GLY A 109 26.16 -2.64 -10.01
CA GLY A 109 26.59 -2.06 -11.28
C GLY A 109 25.57 -2.14 -12.41
N LYS A 110 24.33 -2.59 -12.14
CA LYS A 110 23.27 -2.81 -13.13
C LYS A 110 21.98 -2.10 -12.73
N ALA A 111 21.17 -1.72 -13.72
CA ALA A 111 19.80 -1.30 -13.48
C ALA A 111 18.98 -2.46 -12.88
N PRO A 112 18.11 -2.23 -11.87
CA PRO A 112 17.40 -3.31 -11.19
C PRO A 112 16.25 -3.92 -12.02
N PHE A 113 15.76 -3.25 -13.05
CA PHE A 113 14.68 -3.70 -13.93
C PHE A 113 14.75 -3.01 -15.29
N HIS A 114 14.18 -3.65 -16.31
CA HIS A 114 14.16 -3.15 -17.69
C HIS A 114 13.00 -2.21 -17.95
N THR A 115 11.84 -2.49 -17.36
CA THR A 115 10.59 -1.75 -17.59
C THR A 115 9.93 -1.38 -16.28
N VAL A 116 9.34 -0.19 -16.22
CA VAL A 116 8.46 0.23 -15.12
C VAL A 116 7.07 0.49 -15.66
N LEU A 117 6.11 -0.29 -15.21
CA LEU A 117 4.69 -0.13 -15.53
C LEU A 117 3.97 0.62 -14.41
N PHE A 118 3.42 1.78 -14.74
CA PHE A 118 2.64 2.58 -13.80
C PHE A 118 1.15 2.28 -13.95
N HIS A 119 0.53 1.85 -12.85
CA HIS A 119 -0.92 1.70 -12.77
C HIS A 119 -1.58 2.96 -12.20
N GLY A 120 -2.89 3.10 -12.47
CA GLY A 120 -3.70 4.16 -11.88
C GLY A 120 -3.87 3.98 -10.37
N LEU A 121 -4.14 5.09 -9.67
CA LEU A 121 -4.46 5.09 -8.24
C LEU A 121 -5.97 5.13 -8.04
N VAL A 122 -6.46 4.34 -7.10
CA VAL A 122 -7.86 4.41 -6.68
C VAL A 122 -8.12 5.76 -6.01
N ARG A 123 -9.15 6.45 -6.48
CA ARG A 123 -9.51 7.79 -6.01
C ARG A 123 -10.91 7.78 -5.40
N ASP A 124 -11.16 8.70 -4.48
CA ASP A 124 -12.49 8.94 -3.95
C ASP A 124 -13.35 9.79 -4.92
N SER A 125 -14.58 10.05 -4.52
CA SER A 125 -15.55 10.84 -5.28
C SER A 125 -15.14 12.28 -5.61
N GLN A 126 -14.14 12.81 -4.91
CA GLN A 126 -13.60 14.14 -5.14
C GLN A 126 -12.28 14.08 -5.95
N GLY A 127 -11.94 12.92 -6.50
CA GLY A 127 -10.71 12.70 -7.25
C GLY A 127 -9.45 12.63 -6.40
N ARG A 128 -9.57 12.58 -5.06
CA ARG A 128 -8.43 12.48 -4.15
C ARG A 128 -7.99 11.02 -4.02
N LYS A 129 -6.68 10.80 -3.94
CA LYS A 129 -6.13 9.46 -3.67
C LYS A 129 -6.76 8.88 -2.40
N MET A 130 -7.25 7.65 -2.47
CA MET A 130 -7.69 6.93 -1.27
C MET A 130 -6.50 6.69 -0.34
N SER A 131 -6.61 7.11 0.91
CA SER A 131 -5.55 6.96 1.91
C SER A 131 -6.10 6.80 3.32
N LYS A 132 -5.28 6.20 4.17
CA LYS A 132 -5.60 6.03 5.60
C LYS A 132 -5.81 7.38 6.30
N SER A 133 -4.99 8.36 6.01
CA SER A 133 -5.05 9.70 6.62
C SER A 133 -6.31 10.49 6.25
N LEU A 134 -6.89 10.24 5.09
CA LEU A 134 -8.13 10.89 4.65
C LEU A 134 -9.40 10.14 5.09
N GLY A 135 -9.27 8.93 5.64
CA GLY A 135 -10.41 8.13 6.09
C GLY A 135 -11.40 7.74 4.98
N ASN A 136 -10.99 7.85 3.70
CA ASN A 136 -11.82 7.61 2.52
C ASN A 136 -11.69 6.18 1.95
N CYS A 137 -11.30 5.23 2.78
CA CYS A 137 -11.23 3.81 2.45
C CYS A 137 -11.97 2.96 3.51
N ILE A 138 -12.47 1.80 3.10
CA ILE A 138 -13.06 0.82 4.02
C ILE A 138 -11.94 -0.08 4.53
N TYR A 139 -11.83 -0.22 5.86
CA TYR A 139 -10.88 -1.14 6.48
C TYR A 139 -11.56 -2.47 6.79
N LEU A 140 -10.80 -3.56 6.71
CA LEU A 140 -11.27 -4.88 7.16
C LEU A 140 -11.62 -4.89 8.67
N SER A 141 -11.10 -3.92 9.40
CA SER A 141 -11.35 -3.73 10.83
C SER A 141 -12.50 -2.78 11.15
N ASP A 142 -13.11 -2.15 10.15
CA ASP A 142 -14.25 -1.26 10.38
C ASP A 142 -15.44 -2.04 10.94
N GLU A 143 -16.09 -1.43 11.93
CA GLU A 143 -17.34 -1.97 12.45
C GLU A 143 -18.47 -1.82 11.42
N PRO A 144 -19.53 -2.68 11.50
CA PRO A 144 -20.60 -2.73 10.50
C PRO A 144 -21.23 -1.38 10.16
N ASP A 145 -21.47 -0.54 11.16
CA ASP A 145 -22.09 0.78 10.95
C ASP A 145 -21.17 1.75 10.24
N VAL A 146 -19.84 1.66 10.49
CA VAL A 146 -18.83 2.47 9.80
C VAL A 146 -18.74 2.08 8.33
N ILE A 147 -18.76 0.77 8.02
CA ILE A 147 -18.80 0.28 6.64
C ILE A 147 -20.02 0.82 5.93
N LYS A 148 -21.20 0.69 6.56
CA LYS A 148 -22.46 1.20 6.02
C LYS A 148 -22.41 2.70 5.72
N GLN A 149 -21.91 3.52 6.63
CA GLN A 149 -21.74 4.96 6.41
C GLN A 149 -20.81 5.25 5.23
N LYS A 150 -19.67 4.56 5.17
CA LYS A 150 -18.71 4.73 4.07
C LYS A 150 -19.30 4.31 2.71
N VAL A 151 -20.01 3.18 2.64
CA VAL A 151 -20.69 2.73 1.43
C VAL A 151 -21.75 3.73 1.00
N MET A 152 -22.59 4.21 1.91
CA MET A 152 -23.65 5.18 1.59
C MET A 152 -23.09 6.53 1.11
N SER A 153 -21.87 6.91 1.53
CA SER A 153 -21.17 8.11 1.08
C SER A 153 -20.33 7.92 -0.20
N MET A 154 -20.22 6.69 -0.72
CA MET A 154 -19.50 6.43 -1.97
C MET A 154 -20.08 7.26 -3.12
N TYR A 155 -19.15 7.68 -3.98
CA TYR A 155 -19.51 8.33 -5.22
C TYR A 155 -20.21 7.38 -6.18
N THR A 156 -21.20 7.90 -6.85
CA THR A 156 -21.90 7.28 -7.97
C THR A 156 -21.86 8.21 -9.17
N ASP A 157 -22.67 7.99 -10.18
CA ASP A 157 -22.71 8.88 -11.35
C ASP A 157 -23.38 10.22 -10.98
N PRO A 158 -22.73 11.38 -11.17
CA PRO A 158 -23.31 12.69 -10.88
C PRO A 158 -24.46 13.06 -11.82
N ASP A 159 -24.52 12.47 -13.00
CA ASP A 159 -25.58 12.67 -13.98
C ASP A 159 -26.84 11.81 -13.69
N HIS A 160 -26.73 10.80 -12.80
CA HIS A 160 -27.82 9.93 -12.38
C HIS A 160 -28.62 10.55 -11.24
N ILE A 161 -29.39 11.60 -11.55
CA ILE A 161 -30.13 12.40 -10.55
C ILE A 161 -31.46 11.73 -10.18
N LYS A 162 -32.16 11.18 -11.17
CA LYS A 162 -33.43 10.47 -10.98
C LYS A 162 -33.22 8.96 -11.20
N VAL A 163 -34.02 8.16 -10.52
CA VAL A 163 -33.99 6.69 -10.69
C VAL A 163 -34.21 6.27 -12.15
N SER A 164 -34.97 7.07 -12.92
CA SER A 164 -35.24 6.82 -14.34
C SER A 164 -34.07 7.12 -15.26
N ASP A 165 -33.07 7.86 -14.78
CA ASP A 165 -31.96 8.29 -15.63
C ASP A 165 -31.00 7.10 -15.87
N PRO A 166 -30.42 6.99 -17.08
CA PRO A 166 -29.35 6.03 -17.33
C PRO A 166 -28.11 6.35 -16.46
N GLY A 167 -27.57 5.33 -15.79
CA GLY A 167 -26.37 5.50 -14.97
C GLY A 167 -25.11 4.96 -15.64
N LYS A 168 -23.95 5.55 -15.32
CA LYS A 168 -22.63 5.09 -15.76
C LYS A 168 -22.01 4.17 -14.72
N ILE A 169 -21.49 3.04 -15.16
CA ILE A 169 -20.77 2.08 -14.31
C ILE A 169 -19.26 2.36 -14.28
N GLU A 170 -18.73 2.94 -15.36
CA GLU A 170 -17.30 3.27 -15.47
C GLU A 170 -16.93 4.37 -14.48
N GLY A 171 -15.92 4.09 -13.65
CA GLY A 171 -15.49 5.00 -12.57
C GLY A 171 -16.46 5.10 -11.38
N ASN A 172 -17.55 4.36 -11.39
CA ASN A 172 -18.49 4.28 -10.29
C ASN A 172 -17.94 3.36 -9.19
N THR A 173 -17.57 3.95 -8.06
CA THR A 173 -16.92 3.25 -6.95
C THR A 173 -17.74 2.07 -6.44
N VAL A 174 -19.07 2.16 -6.44
CA VAL A 174 -19.96 1.10 -5.96
C VAL A 174 -19.84 -0.15 -6.82
N PHE A 175 -19.80 0.01 -8.15
CA PHE A 175 -19.63 -1.12 -9.07
C PHE A 175 -18.22 -1.70 -9.05
N ILE A 176 -17.17 -0.86 -8.84
CA ILE A 176 -15.80 -1.35 -8.65
C ILE A 176 -15.71 -2.30 -7.46
N TYR A 177 -16.35 -1.95 -6.34
CA TYR A 177 -16.42 -2.84 -5.17
C TYR A 177 -17.28 -4.08 -5.42
N LEU A 178 -18.39 -3.96 -6.13
CA LEU A 178 -19.22 -5.12 -6.50
C LEU A 178 -18.44 -6.08 -7.42
N ASP A 179 -17.67 -5.59 -8.38
CA ASP A 179 -16.80 -6.42 -9.23
C ASP A 179 -15.76 -7.20 -8.41
N ALA A 180 -15.27 -6.61 -7.31
CA ALA A 180 -14.25 -7.24 -6.48
C ALA A 180 -14.80 -8.25 -5.46
N PHE A 181 -16.02 -8.03 -4.93
CA PHE A 181 -16.52 -8.78 -3.78
C PHE A 181 -17.83 -9.52 -4.03
N CYS A 182 -18.61 -9.14 -5.06
CA CYS A 182 -19.91 -9.75 -5.31
C CYS A 182 -19.77 -11.13 -5.98
N LYS A 183 -20.55 -12.08 -5.49
CA LYS A 183 -20.71 -13.43 -6.06
C LYS A 183 -22.18 -13.65 -6.39
N ASP A 184 -22.48 -14.60 -7.28
CA ASP A 184 -23.85 -14.87 -7.70
C ASP A 184 -24.76 -15.30 -6.53
N GLU A 185 -24.20 -15.99 -5.52
CA GLU A 185 -24.92 -16.38 -4.31
C GLU A 185 -25.49 -15.19 -3.50
N HIS A 186 -24.85 -14.02 -3.58
CA HIS A 186 -25.32 -12.82 -2.89
C HIS A 186 -26.63 -12.29 -3.49
N PHE A 187 -26.87 -12.52 -4.79
CA PHE A 187 -28.12 -12.09 -5.43
C PHE A 187 -29.31 -12.86 -4.86
N ALA A 188 -29.24 -14.18 -4.78
CA ALA A 188 -30.30 -14.99 -4.22
C ALA A 188 -30.66 -14.57 -2.78
N LYS A 189 -29.70 -14.09 -2.03
CA LYS A 189 -29.85 -13.74 -0.60
C LYS A 189 -30.32 -12.30 -0.37
N TYR A 190 -29.78 -11.34 -1.13
CA TYR A 190 -29.94 -9.92 -0.84
C TYR A 190 -30.63 -9.12 -1.95
N LEU A 191 -30.66 -9.63 -3.18
CA LEU A 191 -31.23 -8.93 -4.31
C LEU A 191 -31.82 -9.90 -5.35
N PRO A 192 -32.84 -10.71 -4.97
CA PRO A 192 -33.35 -11.83 -5.78
C PRO A 192 -34.04 -11.41 -7.10
N ASP A 193 -34.17 -10.10 -7.34
CA ASP A 193 -34.69 -9.58 -8.62
C ASP A 193 -33.68 -9.78 -9.78
N TYR A 194 -32.40 -10.14 -9.47
CA TYR A 194 -31.31 -10.32 -10.44
C TYR A 194 -30.59 -11.64 -10.18
N ASN A 195 -30.08 -12.24 -11.25
CA ASN A 195 -29.33 -13.50 -11.16
C ASN A 195 -27.79 -13.27 -10.99
N ASN A 196 -27.28 -12.16 -11.50
CA ASN A 196 -25.85 -11.86 -11.51
C ASN A 196 -25.59 -10.35 -11.61
N LEU A 197 -24.29 -9.99 -11.51
CA LEU A 197 -23.85 -8.60 -11.53
C LEU A 197 -24.05 -7.92 -12.89
N ASP A 198 -23.96 -8.68 -13.99
CA ASP A 198 -24.14 -8.13 -15.35
C ASP A 198 -25.58 -7.67 -15.57
N GLU A 199 -26.58 -8.42 -15.08
CA GLU A 199 -27.99 -8.00 -15.12
C GLU A 199 -28.23 -6.72 -14.30
N LEU A 200 -27.61 -6.61 -13.12
CA LEU A 200 -27.69 -5.42 -12.28
C LEU A 200 -27.08 -4.21 -12.98
N LYS A 201 -25.88 -4.38 -13.57
CA LYS A 201 -25.18 -3.35 -14.36
C LYS A 201 -26.01 -2.90 -15.56
N ALA A 202 -26.53 -3.84 -16.33
CA ALA A 202 -27.37 -3.55 -17.49
C ALA A 202 -28.64 -2.76 -17.11
N HIS A 203 -29.26 -3.09 -15.96
CA HIS A 203 -30.41 -2.34 -15.47
C HIS A 203 -30.04 -0.93 -15.04
N TYR A 204 -28.91 -0.75 -14.33
CA TYR A 204 -28.44 0.56 -13.92
C TYR A 204 -28.11 1.46 -15.11
N GLN A 205 -27.46 0.91 -16.15
CA GLN A 205 -27.15 1.65 -17.37
C GLN A 205 -28.37 2.03 -18.21
N ARG A 206 -29.44 1.22 -18.16
CA ARG A 206 -30.70 1.49 -18.86
C ARG A 206 -31.56 2.54 -18.16
N GLY A 207 -31.34 2.76 -16.86
CA GLY A 207 -32.21 3.54 -16.00
C GLY A 207 -33.32 2.68 -15.34
N GLY A 208 -33.85 3.16 -14.24
CA GLY A 208 -34.84 2.46 -13.44
C GLY A 208 -34.32 1.85 -12.13
N LEU A 209 -33.02 1.96 -11.88
CA LEU A 209 -32.36 1.45 -10.68
C LEU A 209 -31.61 2.58 -9.95
N GLY A 210 -32.08 2.95 -8.76
CA GLY A 210 -31.46 4.04 -7.99
C GLY A 210 -30.22 3.62 -7.21
N ASP A 211 -29.28 4.55 -7.05
CA ASP A 211 -28.00 4.39 -6.34
C ASP A 211 -28.14 3.81 -4.94
N VAL A 212 -29.15 4.24 -4.20
CA VAL A 212 -29.39 3.76 -2.82
C VAL A 212 -29.63 2.26 -2.77
N LYS A 213 -30.35 1.69 -3.77
CA LYS A 213 -30.61 0.24 -3.85
C LYS A 213 -29.29 -0.51 -4.08
N VAL A 214 -28.46 -0.03 -5.00
CA VAL A 214 -27.15 -0.63 -5.32
C VAL A 214 -26.19 -0.52 -4.14
N LYS A 215 -26.14 0.63 -3.46
CA LYS A 215 -25.34 0.83 -2.24
C LYS A 215 -25.77 -0.08 -1.09
N LYS A 216 -27.06 -0.26 -0.88
CA LYS A 216 -27.58 -1.20 0.13
C LYS A 216 -27.16 -2.64 -0.18
N PHE A 217 -27.22 -3.03 -1.44
CA PHE A 217 -26.74 -4.35 -1.88
C PHE A 217 -25.24 -4.52 -1.63
N LEU A 218 -24.41 -3.56 -2.07
CA LEU A 218 -22.98 -3.58 -1.77
C LEU A 218 -22.70 -3.67 -0.27
N ASN A 219 -23.42 -2.90 0.56
CA ASN A 219 -23.24 -2.99 2.00
C ASN A 219 -23.54 -4.41 2.53
N ALA A 220 -24.58 -5.06 2.05
CA ALA A 220 -24.91 -6.43 2.47
C ALA A 220 -23.78 -7.42 2.07
N VAL A 221 -23.29 -7.33 0.85
CA VAL A 221 -22.15 -8.12 0.37
C VAL A 221 -20.91 -7.93 1.25
N LEU A 222 -20.51 -6.67 1.51
CA LEU A 222 -19.33 -6.38 2.33
C LEU A 222 -19.49 -6.81 3.79
N GLN A 223 -20.71 -6.72 4.35
CA GLN A 223 -20.96 -7.21 5.71
C GLN A 223 -20.72 -8.73 5.79
N GLU A 224 -21.21 -9.49 4.83
CA GLU A 224 -21.03 -10.95 4.78
C GLU A 224 -19.56 -11.33 4.56
N GLU A 225 -18.89 -10.72 3.59
CA GLU A 225 -17.49 -11.02 3.28
C GLU A 225 -16.52 -10.65 4.42
N PHE A 226 -16.83 -9.60 5.19
CA PHE A 226 -15.92 -9.12 6.25
C PHE A 226 -16.26 -9.66 7.65
N GLU A 227 -17.44 -10.23 7.85
CA GLU A 227 -17.82 -10.79 9.15
C GLU A 227 -16.87 -11.90 9.65
N PRO A 228 -16.47 -12.89 8.84
CA PRO A 228 -15.53 -13.91 9.27
C PRO A 228 -14.16 -13.32 9.65
N ILE A 229 -13.71 -12.28 8.94
CA ILE A 229 -12.45 -11.59 9.20
C ILE A 229 -12.50 -10.86 10.55
N ARG A 230 -13.60 -10.11 10.79
CA ARG A 230 -13.81 -9.41 12.08
C ARG A 230 -13.89 -10.38 13.25
N ASN A 231 -14.59 -11.50 13.09
CA ASN A 231 -14.73 -12.51 14.13
C ASN A 231 -13.38 -13.15 14.48
N ARG A 232 -12.59 -13.54 13.47
CA ARG A 232 -11.25 -14.07 13.68
C ARG A 232 -10.32 -13.06 14.35
N ARG A 233 -10.39 -11.77 13.96
CA ARG A 233 -9.66 -10.71 14.63
C ARG A 233 -10.01 -10.59 16.11
N LYS A 234 -11.31 -10.62 16.46
CA LYS A 234 -11.78 -10.57 17.86
C LYS A 234 -11.28 -11.77 18.69
N GLU A 235 -11.15 -12.95 18.07
CA GLU A 235 -10.55 -14.12 18.71
C GLU A 235 -9.08 -13.89 19.03
N TYR A 236 -8.28 -13.48 18.05
CA TYR A 236 -6.86 -13.20 18.26
C TYR A 236 -6.61 -12.07 19.27
N GLN A 237 -7.46 -11.06 19.31
CA GLN A 237 -7.33 -9.98 20.29
C GLN A 237 -7.51 -10.43 21.74
N LYS A 238 -8.19 -11.56 22.02
CA LYS A 238 -8.35 -12.10 23.36
C LYS A 238 -7.06 -12.77 23.87
N ASP A 239 -6.21 -13.25 22.97
CA ASP A 239 -4.98 -13.98 23.29
C ASP A 239 -3.74 -13.06 23.35
N ILE A 240 -3.88 -11.77 22.99
CA ILE A 240 -2.81 -10.80 23.14
C ILE A 240 -2.80 -10.34 24.61
N ALA A 241 -1.98 -11.01 25.41
CA ALA A 241 -1.62 -10.52 26.74
C ALA A 241 -0.73 -9.28 26.56
N TYR A 242 -1.17 -8.16 27.13
CA TYR A 242 -0.36 -6.95 27.24
C TYR A 242 0.62 -7.08 28.41
#